data_8ae160a67c62221fc1c1192c89095432
#
_entry.id   8ae160a67c62221fc1c1192c89095432
#
_cell.length_a   1.000
_cell.length_b   1.000
_cell.length_c   1.000
_cell.angle_alpha   90.00
_cell.angle_beta   90.00
_cell.angle_gamma   90.00
#
_symmetry.space_group_name_H-M   'P 1'
#
loop_
_entity.id
_entity.type
_entity.pdbx_description
1 polymer ?
#
loop_
_entity_poly.entity_id
_entity_poly.type
_entity_poly.pdbx_seq_one_letter_code
_entity_poly.pdbx_strand_id
1 'polypeptide(L)'
;MDARTAAARFLDSPALSDATRRAYRVDVEEFCGWLAARGTALDDVDVRVLVEYAAQLGASRPGRRPSRLAPATISRKLAAVRAFLRHSLGPARVPDARLAPRRGRRLPHAPRPAELERELAALEGEGPVPLRNRALVELVYSAGLRSAEAVGLDLGDVDFEQELVHVRNGKGGKERVVPLGEEAAYWLARYLRESRPALAGGADDALFLSVRGRRLDTSTLRRVAPHPHRLRHAFATHLLEGGADLRTIQELLGHSSLSTTQMYSHVDAKRLRRVYDNAHPRS
;
A
#
# COMPACT_ATOMS: atom_id res chain seq x y z
N MET A 1 -16.96 -26.00 17.57
CA MET A 1 -17.49 -25.20 16.43
C MET A 1 -16.75 -25.58 15.15
N ASP A 2 -17.47 -25.76 14.02
CA ASP A 2 -16.80 -26.05 12.75
C ASP A 2 -15.92 -24.86 12.30
N ALA A 3 -14.64 -25.16 11.98
CA ALA A 3 -13.65 -24.15 11.64
C ALA A 3 -14.01 -23.36 10.37
N ARG A 4 -14.67 -24.01 9.40
CA ARG A 4 -15.08 -23.33 8.14
C ARG A 4 -16.23 -22.36 8.39
N THR A 5 -17.21 -22.74 9.21
CA THR A 5 -18.32 -21.86 9.60
C THR A 5 -17.80 -20.67 10.40
N ALA A 6 -16.84 -20.88 11.31
CA ALA A 6 -16.18 -19.82 12.05
C ALA A 6 -15.40 -18.86 11.14
N ALA A 7 -14.68 -19.42 10.13
CA ALA A 7 -13.94 -18.62 9.14
C ALA A 7 -14.87 -17.74 8.30
N ALA A 8 -16.01 -18.25 7.86
CA ALA A 8 -17.00 -17.45 7.13
C ALA A 8 -17.47 -16.26 7.97
N ARG A 9 -17.88 -16.49 9.23
CA ARG A 9 -18.29 -15.41 10.15
C ARG A 9 -17.20 -14.37 10.39
N PHE A 10 -15.95 -14.81 10.55
CA PHE A 10 -14.82 -13.89 10.70
C PHE A 10 -14.61 -13.03 9.47
N LEU A 11 -14.64 -13.64 8.28
CA LEU A 11 -14.45 -12.96 7.01
C LEU A 11 -15.59 -12.00 6.67
N ASP A 12 -16.80 -12.24 7.17
CA ASP A 12 -17.97 -11.37 7.00
C ASP A 12 -18.04 -10.25 8.04
N SER A 13 -17.11 -10.24 9.01
CA SER A 13 -17.07 -9.21 10.06
C SER A 13 -16.93 -7.81 9.46
N PRO A 14 -17.77 -6.83 9.90
CA PRO A 14 -17.66 -5.43 9.47
C PRO A 14 -16.38 -4.74 9.95
N ALA A 15 -15.68 -5.32 10.92
CA ALA A 15 -14.38 -4.82 11.39
C ALA A 15 -13.25 -5.03 10.37
N LEU A 16 -13.45 -5.86 9.35
CA LEU A 16 -12.47 -6.11 8.29
C LEU A 16 -12.77 -5.25 7.07
N SER A 17 -11.77 -4.46 6.65
CA SER A 17 -11.82 -3.83 5.32
C SER A 17 -11.80 -4.89 4.21
N ASP A 18 -12.36 -4.57 3.03
CA ASP A 18 -12.37 -5.48 1.89
C ASP A 18 -10.98 -5.95 1.47
N ALA A 19 -9.98 -5.07 1.56
CA ALA A 19 -8.59 -5.42 1.28
C ALA A 19 -8.04 -6.44 2.30
N THR A 20 -8.35 -6.25 3.59
CA THR A 20 -7.95 -7.18 4.66
C THR A 20 -8.69 -8.51 4.52
N ARG A 21 -9.99 -8.47 4.23
CA ARG A 21 -10.83 -9.66 3.99
C ARG A 21 -10.26 -10.50 2.85
N ARG A 22 -9.93 -9.88 1.70
CA ARG A 22 -9.30 -10.59 0.57
C ARG A 22 -7.95 -11.20 0.95
N ALA A 23 -7.12 -10.47 1.69
CA ALA A 23 -5.80 -10.96 2.11
C ALA A 23 -5.89 -12.11 3.11
N TYR A 24 -6.84 -12.07 4.04
CA TYR A 24 -7.00 -13.07 5.08
C TYR A 24 -7.72 -14.34 4.61
N ARG A 25 -8.60 -14.24 3.62
CA ARG A 25 -9.40 -15.36 3.12
C ARG A 25 -8.54 -16.59 2.82
N VAL A 26 -7.56 -16.43 1.94
CA VAL A 26 -6.68 -17.53 1.54
C VAL A 26 -5.91 -18.11 2.72
N ASP A 27 -5.43 -17.26 3.62
CA ASP A 27 -4.62 -17.71 4.76
C ASP A 27 -5.45 -18.45 5.80
N VAL A 28 -6.68 -17.99 6.06
CA VAL A 28 -7.60 -18.62 7.02
C VAL A 28 -8.17 -19.90 6.46
N GLU A 29 -8.56 -19.93 5.18
CA GLU A 29 -9.03 -21.14 4.50
C GLU A 29 -7.95 -22.24 4.47
N GLU A 30 -6.68 -21.89 4.21
CA GLU A 30 -5.55 -22.82 4.25
C GLU A 30 -5.35 -23.39 5.66
N PHE A 31 -5.48 -22.57 6.71
CA PHE A 31 -5.38 -23.01 8.09
C PHE A 31 -6.55 -23.95 8.48
N CYS A 32 -7.78 -23.61 8.12
CA CYS A 32 -8.94 -24.46 8.37
C CYS A 32 -8.82 -25.80 7.64
N GLY A 33 -8.35 -25.81 6.40
CA GLY A 33 -8.07 -27.04 5.65
C GLY A 33 -7.00 -27.90 6.32
N TRP A 34 -5.95 -27.27 6.87
CA TRP A 34 -4.89 -27.95 7.61
C TRP A 34 -5.40 -28.58 8.92
N LEU A 35 -6.25 -27.87 9.69
CA LEU A 35 -6.89 -28.41 10.88
C LEU A 35 -7.78 -29.64 10.52
N ALA A 36 -8.60 -29.53 9.48
CA ALA A 36 -9.47 -30.59 9.04
C ALA A 36 -8.70 -31.85 8.63
N ALA A 37 -7.58 -31.69 7.90
CA ALA A 37 -6.72 -32.79 7.49
C ALA A 37 -6.08 -33.54 8.68
N ARG A 38 -5.99 -32.90 9.86
CA ARG A 38 -5.46 -33.49 11.10
C ARG A 38 -6.55 -33.97 12.05
N GLY A 39 -7.81 -33.75 11.72
CA GLY A 39 -8.91 -34.05 12.63
C GLY A 39 -8.94 -33.19 13.89
N THR A 40 -8.27 -32.00 13.85
CA THR A 40 -8.18 -31.09 15.00
C THR A 40 -9.35 -30.11 14.97
N ALA A 41 -10.13 -30.05 16.05
CA ALA A 41 -11.22 -29.09 16.17
C ALA A 41 -10.67 -27.68 16.45
N LEU A 42 -11.44 -26.65 16.07
CA LEU A 42 -11.04 -25.25 16.30
C LEU A 42 -10.85 -24.95 17.77
N ASP A 43 -11.68 -25.53 18.62
CA ASP A 43 -11.66 -25.37 20.07
C ASP A 43 -10.42 -25.99 20.74
N ASP A 44 -9.77 -26.93 20.06
CA ASP A 44 -8.56 -27.63 20.54
C ASP A 44 -7.26 -26.98 20.09
N VAL A 45 -7.36 -25.81 19.43
CA VAL A 45 -6.17 -25.08 18.96
C VAL A 45 -5.42 -24.45 20.14
N ASP A 46 -4.29 -25.04 20.49
CA ASP A 46 -3.36 -24.57 21.51
C ASP A 46 -2.04 -24.05 20.90
N VAL A 47 -1.03 -23.78 21.79
CA VAL A 47 0.31 -23.34 21.37
C VAL A 47 0.99 -24.40 20.49
N ARG A 48 0.82 -25.70 20.78
CA ARG A 48 1.49 -26.79 20.07
C ARG A 48 0.98 -26.88 18.64
N VAL A 49 -0.35 -26.82 18.46
CA VAL A 49 -0.98 -26.77 17.14
C VAL A 49 -0.49 -25.60 16.30
N LEU A 50 -0.35 -24.42 16.90
CA LEU A 50 0.20 -23.25 16.20
C LEU A 50 1.70 -23.38 15.88
N VAL A 51 2.50 -23.98 16.75
CA VAL A 51 3.91 -24.30 16.49
C VAL A 51 4.05 -25.25 15.31
N GLU A 52 3.25 -26.31 15.27
CA GLU A 52 3.25 -27.28 14.18
C GLU A 52 2.83 -26.64 12.85
N TYR A 53 1.79 -25.80 12.87
CA TYR A 53 1.39 -25.05 11.69
C TYR A 53 2.51 -24.09 11.20
N ALA A 54 3.14 -23.37 12.12
CA ALA A 54 4.26 -22.51 11.80
C ALA A 54 5.45 -23.28 11.20
N ALA A 55 5.77 -24.47 11.77
CA ALA A 55 6.79 -25.35 11.24
C ALA A 55 6.45 -25.84 9.81
N GLN A 56 5.20 -26.23 9.57
CA GLN A 56 4.73 -26.59 8.23
C GLN A 56 4.85 -25.44 7.23
N LEU A 57 4.51 -24.22 7.62
CA LEU A 57 4.69 -23.05 6.76
C LEU A 57 6.16 -22.81 6.40
N GLY A 58 7.09 -23.14 7.32
CA GLY A 58 8.53 -23.02 7.12
C GLY A 58 9.16 -24.17 6.33
N ALA A 59 8.47 -25.30 6.20
CA ALA A 59 8.95 -26.47 5.48
C ALA A 59 9.04 -26.20 3.97
N SER A 60 9.93 -26.94 3.30
CA SER A 60 10.02 -26.93 1.85
C SER A 60 8.76 -27.54 1.24
N ARG A 61 8.14 -26.82 0.32
CA ARG A 61 6.98 -27.32 -0.45
C ARG A 61 7.49 -28.23 -1.56
N PRO A 62 6.92 -29.43 -1.73
CA PRO A 62 7.26 -30.30 -2.84
C PRO A 62 6.80 -29.65 -4.15
N GLY A 63 7.59 -29.81 -5.20
CA GLY A 63 7.28 -29.30 -6.55
C GLY A 63 8.48 -29.41 -7.48
N ARG A 64 8.32 -29.04 -8.74
CA ARG A 64 9.36 -29.09 -9.76
C ARG A 64 10.62 -28.28 -9.37
N ARG A 65 10.45 -27.24 -8.54
CA ARG A 65 11.51 -26.54 -7.79
C ARG A 65 11.08 -26.41 -6.33
N PRO A 66 11.74 -27.07 -5.38
CA PRO A 66 11.44 -26.93 -3.97
C PRO A 66 11.52 -25.45 -3.56
N SER A 67 10.48 -24.93 -2.96
CA SER A 67 10.41 -23.53 -2.52
C SER A 67 10.00 -23.44 -1.08
N ARG A 68 10.60 -22.50 -0.35
CA ARG A 68 10.19 -22.12 1.01
C ARG A 68 9.45 -20.80 0.97
N LEU A 69 8.44 -20.66 1.84
CA LEU A 69 7.80 -19.37 2.02
C LEU A 69 8.78 -18.34 2.59
N ALA A 70 8.72 -17.12 2.07
CA ALA A 70 9.48 -16.01 2.64
C ALA A 70 9.05 -15.76 4.10
N PRO A 71 9.96 -15.39 5.02
CA PRO A 71 9.63 -15.09 6.42
C PRO A 71 8.51 -14.07 6.58
N ALA A 72 8.42 -13.09 5.67
CA ALA A 72 7.34 -12.11 5.64
C ALA A 72 5.97 -12.73 5.37
N THR A 73 5.92 -13.72 4.46
CA THR A 73 4.70 -14.46 4.14
C THR A 73 4.24 -15.31 5.31
N ILE A 74 5.16 -16.01 5.99
CA ILE A 74 4.86 -16.79 7.18
C ILE A 74 4.31 -15.87 8.28
N SER A 75 4.95 -14.74 8.54
CA SER A 75 4.50 -13.77 9.54
C SER A 75 3.10 -13.24 9.24
N ARG A 76 2.78 -12.94 7.96
CA ARG A 76 1.46 -12.49 7.53
C ARG A 76 0.40 -13.57 7.75
N LYS A 77 0.68 -14.81 7.35
CA LYS A 77 -0.23 -15.95 7.55
C LYS A 77 -0.55 -16.19 9.02
N LEU A 78 0.47 -16.21 9.86
CA LEU A 78 0.30 -16.36 11.31
C LEU A 78 -0.49 -15.19 11.91
N ALA A 79 -0.31 -13.97 11.43
CA ALA A 79 -1.10 -12.81 11.86
C ALA A 79 -2.59 -12.96 11.49
N ALA A 80 -2.90 -13.43 10.28
CA ALA A 80 -4.26 -13.70 9.83
C ALA A 80 -4.93 -14.80 10.69
N VAL A 81 -4.23 -15.91 10.92
CA VAL A 81 -4.69 -17.00 11.78
C VAL A 81 -4.96 -16.52 13.21
N ARG A 82 -4.05 -15.75 13.79
CA ARG A 82 -4.25 -15.18 15.14
C ARG A 82 -5.44 -14.24 15.21
N ALA A 83 -5.66 -13.42 14.20
CA ALA A 83 -6.84 -12.56 14.12
C ALA A 83 -8.13 -13.38 14.05
N PHE A 84 -8.15 -14.43 13.24
CA PHE A 84 -9.26 -15.38 13.15
C PHE A 84 -9.53 -16.07 14.49
N LEU A 85 -8.51 -16.62 15.15
CA LEU A 85 -8.65 -17.27 16.45
C LEU A 85 -9.16 -16.32 17.53
N ARG A 86 -8.66 -15.08 17.58
CA ARG A 86 -9.17 -14.07 18.52
C ARG A 86 -10.65 -13.77 18.33
N HIS A 87 -11.08 -13.70 17.08
CA HIS A 87 -12.48 -13.48 16.76
C HIS A 87 -13.37 -14.67 17.14
N SER A 88 -12.88 -15.88 16.90
CA SER A 88 -13.70 -17.11 17.05
C SER A 88 -13.67 -17.68 18.47
N LEU A 89 -12.54 -17.58 19.17
CA LEU A 89 -12.34 -18.20 20.50
C LEU A 89 -12.24 -17.16 21.63
N GLY A 90 -12.15 -15.89 21.28
CA GLY A 90 -11.86 -14.81 22.23
C GLY A 90 -10.37 -14.62 22.49
N PRO A 91 -9.95 -13.41 22.90
CA PRO A 91 -8.54 -13.03 23.04
C PRO A 91 -7.77 -13.84 24.10
N ALA A 92 -8.44 -14.26 25.18
CA ALA A 92 -7.83 -15.01 26.28
C ALA A 92 -7.42 -16.46 25.89
N ARG A 93 -8.06 -17.01 24.86
CA ARG A 93 -7.76 -18.38 24.38
C ARG A 93 -6.71 -18.45 23.28
N VAL A 94 -6.26 -17.29 22.77
CA VAL A 94 -5.24 -17.27 21.71
C VAL A 94 -3.86 -17.30 22.34
N PRO A 95 -3.06 -18.32 22.06
CA PRO A 95 -1.73 -18.44 22.61
C PRO A 95 -0.83 -17.25 22.25
N ASP A 96 -0.15 -16.67 23.23
CA ASP A 96 0.80 -15.56 23.00
C ASP A 96 2.20 -16.10 22.67
N ALA A 97 2.29 -16.92 21.62
CA ALA A 97 3.54 -17.45 21.16
C ALA A 97 4.15 -16.56 20.07
N ARG A 98 5.41 -16.17 20.24
CA ARG A 98 6.19 -15.46 19.20
C ARG A 98 6.65 -16.43 18.12
N LEU A 99 5.71 -16.97 17.35
CA LEU A 99 5.95 -18.00 16.33
C LEU A 99 6.49 -17.45 15.00
N ALA A 100 6.38 -16.14 14.81
CA ALA A 100 6.87 -15.53 13.58
C ALA A 100 8.41 -15.52 13.53
N PRO A 101 9.00 -15.87 12.37
CA PRO A 101 10.45 -15.80 12.20
C PRO A 101 10.96 -14.39 12.53
N ARG A 102 12.07 -14.30 13.27
CA ARG A 102 12.73 -13.01 13.51
C ARG A 102 13.15 -12.44 12.15
N ARG A 103 12.57 -11.32 11.78
CA ARG A 103 13.05 -10.55 10.63
C ARG A 103 14.39 -9.93 11.01
N GLY A 104 15.44 -10.25 10.27
CA GLY A 104 16.61 -9.38 10.26
C GLY A 104 16.13 -7.98 9.84
N ARG A 105 16.36 -6.99 10.69
CA ARG A 105 16.05 -5.58 10.42
C ARG A 105 17.02 -5.07 9.35
N ARG A 106 16.82 -5.43 8.10
CA ARG A 106 17.38 -4.62 7.01
C ARG A 106 16.52 -3.35 6.95
N LEU A 107 17.09 -2.23 7.36
CA LEU A 107 16.50 -0.94 7.07
C LEU A 107 16.35 -0.86 5.54
N PRO A 108 15.14 -0.63 5.01
CA PRO A 108 15.00 -0.43 3.59
C PRO A 108 15.86 0.77 3.21
N HIS A 109 16.80 0.57 2.32
CA HIS A 109 17.58 1.68 1.77
C HIS A 109 16.67 2.48 0.84
N ALA A 110 16.45 3.76 1.14
CA ALA A 110 15.79 4.66 0.22
C ALA A 110 16.74 4.90 -0.98
N PRO A 111 16.25 4.87 -2.23
CA PRO A 111 17.08 5.22 -3.37
C PRO A 111 17.55 6.65 -3.23
N ARG A 112 18.78 6.92 -3.62
CA ARG A 112 19.30 8.30 -3.70
C ARG A 112 18.56 9.08 -4.80
N PRO A 113 18.45 10.42 -4.70
CA PRO A 113 17.79 11.22 -5.74
C PRO A 113 18.28 10.90 -7.16
N ALA A 114 19.60 10.77 -7.36
CA ALA A 114 20.19 10.45 -8.66
C ALA A 114 19.89 9.02 -9.16
N GLU A 115 19.64 8.07 -8.26
CA GLU A 115 19.21 6.71 -8.65
C GLU A 115 17.76 6.74 -9.11
N LEU A 116 16.92 7.46 -8.37
CA LEU A 116 15.53 7.63 -8.69
C LEU A 116 15.34 8.39 -10.01
N GLU A 117 16.14 9.41 -10.26
CA GLU A 117 16.15 10.14 -11.53
C GLU A 117 16.38 9.21 -12.71
N ARG A 118 17.36 8.33 -12.61
CA ARG A 118 17.63 7.32 -13.64
C ARG A 118 16.50 6.30 -13.82
N GLU A 119 15.89 5.87 -12.70
CA GLU A 119 14.72 4.97 -12.75
C GLU A 119 13.52 5.66 -13.43
N LEU A 120 13.31 6.93 -13.17
CA LEU A 120 12.25 7.74 -13.77
C LEU A 120 12.52 8.00 -15.26
N ALA A 121 13.74 8.38 -15.63
CA ALA A 121 14.14 8.59 -17.03
C ALA A 121 13.96 7.31 -17.87
N ALA A 122 14.19 6.15 -17.28
CA ALA A 122 13.99 4.87 -17.97
C ALA A 122 12.51 4.57 -18.30
N LEU A 123 11.55 5.33 -17.75
CA LEU A 123 10.13 5.23 -18.10
C LEU A 123 9.75 6.05 -19.34
N GLU A 124 10.64 6.88 -19.85
CA GLU A 124 10.42 7.67 -21.04
C GLU A 124 10.40 6.78 -22.29
N GLY A 125 9.59 7.16 -23.28
CA GLY A 125 9.45 6.40 -24.52
C GLY A 125 8.34 7.00 -25.38
N GLU A 126 8.16 6.46 -26.56
CA GLU A 126 7.14 6.90 -27.49
C GLU A 126 5.75 6.35 -27.15
N GLY A 127 4.72 7.16 -27.41
CA GLY A 127 3.32 6.81 -27.27
C GLY A 127 2.72 7.08 -25.89
N PRO A 128 1.42 6.79 -25.72
CA PRO A 128 0.66 7.24 -24.56
C PRO A 128 0.99 6.48 -23.27
N VAL A 129 1.45 5.24 -23.35
CA VAL A 129 1.68 4.40 -22.16
C VAL A 129 2.93 4.82 -21.40
N PRO A 130 4.11 5.03 -22.03
CA PRO A 130 5.28 5.55 -21.34
C PRO A 130 5.02 6.88 -20.64
N LEU A 131 4.41 7.85 -21.31
CA LEU A 131 4.11 9.16 -20.74
C LEU A 131 3.17 9.06 -19.52
N ARG A 132 2.11 8.23 -19.62
CA ARG A 132 1.26 7.90 -18.44
C ARG A 132 2.09 7.32 -17.30
N ASN A 133 2.94 6.36 -17.60
CA ASN A 133 3.74 5.67 -16.60
C ASN A 133 4.71 6.64 -15.90
N ARG A 134 5.36 7.52 -16.67
CA ARG A 134 6.23 8.56 -16.13
C ARG A 134 5.46 9.49 -15.18
N ALA A 135 4.35 10.05 -15.63
CA ALA A 135 3.51 10.93 -14.81
C ALA A 135 2.99 10.24 -13.53
N LEU A 136 2.58 8.97 -13.64
CA LEU A 136 2.11 8.20 -12.48
C LEU A 136 3.20 8.00 -11.42
N VAL A 137 4.40 7.58 -11.84
CA VAL A 137 5.50 7.28 -10.90
C VAL A 137 6.05 8.56 -10.31
N GLU A 138 6.13 9.63 -11.10
CA GLU A 138 6.52 10.96 -10.64
C GLU A 138 5.57 11.47 -9.56
N LEU A 139 4.26 11.38 -9.79
CA LEU A 139 3.26 11.80 -8.81
C LEU A 139 3.31 10.96 -7.53
N VAL A 140 3.49 9.64 -7.65
CA VAL A 140 3.62 8.73 -6.48
C VAL A 140 4.82 9.13 -5.62
N TYR A 141 5.94 9.46 -6.24
CA TYR A 141 7.13 9.90 -5.53
C TYR A 141 6.98 11.30 -4.94
N SER A 142 6.61 12.28 -5.76
CA SER A 142 6.51 13.69 -5.38
C SER A 142 5.49 13.93 -4.25
N ALA A 143 4.34 13.26 -4.29
CA ALA A 143 3.28 13.42 -3.29
C ALA A 143 3.27 12.32 -2.21
N GLY A 144 4.21 11.40 -2.23
CA GLY A 144 4.31 10.31 -1.25
C GLY A 144 3.07 9.41 -1.19
N LEU A 145 2.38 9.18 -2.31
CA LEU A 145 1.10 8.46 -2.35
C LEU A 145 1.24 6.96 -2.12
N ARG A 146 0.21 6.35 -1.51
CA ARG A 146 0.06 4.89 -1.54
C ARG A 146 -0.43 4.45 -2.92
N SER A 147 -0.12 3.22 -3.32
CA SER A 147 -0.55 2.70 -4.63
C SER A 147 -2.05 2.81 -4.87
N ALA A 148 -2.87 2.52 -3.87
CA ALA A 148 -4.33 2.61 -3.98
C ALA A 148 -4.80 4.06 -4.06
N GLU A 149 -4.13 4.98 -3.37
CA GLU A 149 -4.42 6.42 -3.44
C GLU A 149 -4.12 6.94 -4.86
N ALA A 150 -2.94 6.68 -5.39
CA ALA A 150 -2.54 7.15 -6.72
C ALA A 150 -3.46 6.70 -7.85
N VAL A 151 -3.86 5.41 -7.87
CA VAL A 151 -4.79 4.92 -8.90
C VAL A 151 -6.25 5.29 -8.62
N GLY A 152 -6.56 5.71 -7.40
CA GLY A 152 -7.87 6.15 -6.97
C GLY A 152 -8.18 7.63 -7.26
N LEU A 153 -7.19 8.42 -7.66
CA LEU A 153 -7.37 9.84 -7.96
C LEU A 153 -8.28 10.05 -9.17
N ASP A 154 -9.07 11.11 -9.10
CA ASP A 154 -9.87 11.66 -10.17
C ASP A 154 -9.23 12.94 -10.74
N LEU A 155 -9.67 13.40 -11.90
CA LEU A 155 -9.19 14.65 -12.51
C LEU A 155 -9.35 15.83 -11.56
N GLY A 156 -10.48 15.92 -10.87
CA GLY A 156 -10.77 17.00 -9.91
C GLY A 156 -10.01 16.90 -8.58
N ASP A 157 -9.17 15.86 -8.38
CA ASP A 157 -8.33 15.75 -7.20
C ASP A 157 -6.98 16.48 -7.35
N VAL A 158 -6.65 16.95 -8.54
CA VAL A 158 -5.42 17.69 -8.82
C VAL A 158 -5.75 19.15 -9.10
N ASP A 159 -5.26 20.01 -8.23
CA ASP A 159 -5.34 21.45 -8.37
C ASP A 159 -3.97 21.97 -8.83
N PHE A 160 -3.87 22.32 -10.12
CA PHE A 160 -2.64 22.86 -10.70
C PHE A 160 -2.40 24.33 -10.33
N GLU A 161 -3.47 25.07 -10.00
CA GLU A 161 -3.36 26.49 -9.63
C GLU A 161 -2.81 26.63 -8.22
N GLN A 162 -3.30 25.80 -7.28
CA GLN A 162 -2.82 25.78 -5.91
C GLN A 162 -1.64 24.81 -5.70
N GLU A 163 -1.30 24.02 -6.75
CA GLU A 163 -0.25 23.00 -6.73
C GLU A 163 -0.46 21.97 -5.61
N LEU A 164 -1.67 21.44 -5.53
CA LEU A 164 -2.11 20.50 -4.50
C LEU A 164 -2.74 19.25 -5.10
N VAL A 165 -2.65 18.15 -4.35
CA VAL A 165 -3.35 16.89 -4.63
C VAL A 165 -4.23 16.53 -3.44
N HIS A 166 -5.52 16.34 -3.69
CA HIS A 166 -6.52 15.93 -2.72
C HIS A 166 -6.61 14.42 -2.65
N VAL A 167 -6.20 13.82 -1.55
CA VAL A 167 -6.27 12.37 -1.32
C VAL A 167 -7.51 12.07 -0.49
N ARG A 168 -8.63 11.70 -1.16
CA ARG A 168 -9.93 11.50 -0.50
C ARG A 168 -10.04 10.19 0.26
N ASN A 169 -9.42 9.12 -0.20
CA ASN A 169 -9.56 7.77 0.35
C ASN A 169 -8.26 7.26 0.99
N GLY A 170 -7.76 7.97 1.99
CA GLY A 170 -6.63 7.51 2.80
C GLY A 170 -6.99 6.28 3.65
N LYS A 171 -5.98 5.67 4.30
CA LYS A 171 -6.19 4.54 5.22
C LYS A 171 -7.16 4.93 6.35
N GLY A 172 -8.31 4.24 6.42
CA GLY A 172 -9.37 4.54 7.40
C GLY A 172 -10.33 5.65 6.96
N GLY A 173 -10.42 5.96 5.65
CA GLY A 173 -11.35 6.97 5.12
C GLY A 173 -10.93 8.42 5.41
N LYS A 174 -9.69 8.65 5.83
CA LYS A 174 -9.19 9.99 6.13
C LYS A 174 -8.74 10.69 4.86
N GLU A 175 -9.17 11.93 4.71
CA GLU A 175 -8.74 12.82 3.63
C GLU A 175 -7.49 13.59 4.04
N ARG A 176 -6.67 13.96 3.07
CA ARG A 176 -5.55 14.88 3.24
C ARG A 176 -5.22 15.57 1.93
N VAL A 177 -4.55 16.70 2.05
CA VAL A 177 -3.99 17.45 0.94
C VAL A 177 -2.47 17.29 0.99
N VAL A 178 -1.84 17.09 -0.15
CA VAL A 178 -0.38 17.02 -0.29
C VAL A 178 0.08 17.96 -1.40
N PRO A 179 1.27 18.55 -1.31
CA PRO A 179 1.82 19.37 -2.39
C PRO A 179 2.02 18.56 -3.67
N LEU A 180 1.80 19.22 -4.80
CA LEU A 180 2.16 18.77 -6.14
C LEU A 180 3.49 19.46 -6.50
N GLY A 181 4.59 18.70 -6.58
CA GLY A 181 5.89 19.26 -6.96
C GLY A 181 5.93 19.60 -8.45
N GLU A 182 6.83 20.51 -8.83
CA GLU A 182 6.94 21.04 -10.20
C GLU A 182 7.13 19.94 -11.25
N GLU A 183 8.00 18.99 -11.02
CA GLU A 183 8.22 17.88 -11.95
C GLU A 183 6.97 16.99 -12.11
N ALA A 184 6.26 16.72 -11.01
CA ALA A 184 5.02 15.96 -11.08
C ALA A 184 3.94 16.73 -11.83
N ALA A 185 3.83 18.04 -11.61
CA ALA A 185 2.91 18.92 -12.32
C ALA A 185 3.22 18.94 -13.83
N TYR A 186 4.50 19.08 -14.20
CA TYR A 186 4.94 19.05 -15.60
C TYR A 186 4.56 17.76 -16.31
N TRP A 187 4.94 16.60 -15.75
CA TRP A 187 4.67 15.31 -16.35
C TRP A 187 3.18 14.97 -16.38
N LEU A 188 2.45 15.39 -15.35
CA LEU A 188 1.01 15.18 -15.29
C LEU A 188 0.26 16.05 -16.32
N ALA A 189 0.63 17.32 -16.47
CA ALA A 189 0.06 18.19 -17.50
C ALA A 189 0.33 17.65 -18.92
N ARG A 190 1.54 17.16 -19.19
CA ARG A 190 1.86 16.49 -20.45
C ARG A 190 1.00 15.24 -20.67
N TYR A 191 0.89 14.39 -19.65
CA TYR A 191 0.04 13.19 -19.74
C TYR A 191 -1.41 13.55 -20.06
N LEU A 192 -1.98 14.53 -19.36
CA LEU A 192 -3.37 14.95 -19.56
C LEU A 192 -3.61 15.51 -20.97
N ARG A 193 -2.67 16.24 -21.52
CA ARG A 193 -2.76 16.87 -22.83
C ARG A 193 -2.45 15.90 -23.97
N GLU A 194 -1.37 15.12 -23.86
CA GLU A 194 -0.78 14.39 -24.98
C GLU A 194 -1.15 12.89 -24.98
N SER A 195 -1.40 12.29 -23.82
CA SER A 195 -1.55 10.84 -23.70
C SER A 195 -2.95 10.41 -23.27
N ARG A 196 -3.52 11.06 -22.26
CA ARG A 196 -4.81 10.67 -21.72
C ARG A 196 -5.94 10.65 -22.74
N PRO A 197 -6.06 11.63 -23.68
CA PRO A 197 -7.09 11.59 -24.73
C PRO A 197 -7.00 10.34 -25.62
N ALA A 198 -5.76 9.87 -25.92
CA ALA A 198 -5.54 8.66 -26.72
C ALA A 198 -5.88 7.36 -25.94
N LEU A 199 -5.93 7.41 -24.61
CA LEU A 199 -6.32 6.30 -23.76
C LEU A 199 -7.79 6.35 -23.34
N ALA A 200 -8.46 7.52 -23.49
CA ALA A 200 -9.83 7.72 -23.05
C ALA A 200 -10.80 6.99 -23.99
N GLY A 201 -11.47 5.97 -23.48
CA GLY A 201 -12.51 5.21 -24.18
C GLY A 201 -13.94 5.57 -23.75
N GLY A 202 -14.13 6.61 -22.92
CA GLY A 202 -15.41 7.01 -22.34
C GLY A 202 -15.28 8.11 -21.27
N ALA A 203 -16.37 8.43 -20.61
CA ALA A 203 -16.44 9.43 -19.55
C ALA A 203 -16.00 8.84 -18.19
N ASP A 204 -14.73 8.48 -18.04
CA ASP A 204 -14.16 8.09 -16.75
C ASP A 204 -13.38 9.29 -16.19
N ASP A 205 -13.80 9.76 -15.01
CA ASP A 205 -13.14 10.87 -14.30
C ASP A 205 -11.80 10.48 -13.70
N ALA A 206 -11.44 9.20 -13.80
CA ALA A 206 -10.16 8.70 -13.28
C ALA A 206 -8.98 9.48 -13.88
N LEU A 207 -8.07 9.91 -13.01
CA LEU A 207 -6.86 10.60 -13.43
C LEU A 207 -6.02 9.71 -14.35
N PHE A 208 -5.71 8.47 -13.93
CA PHE A 208 -4.91 7.54 -14.70
C PHE A 208 -5.73 6.43 -15.34
N LEU A 209 -5.58 6.28 -16.65
CA LEU A 209 -6.30 5.30 -17.45
C LEU A 209 -5.41 4.14 -17.88
N SER A 210 -6.00 2.96 -17.96
CA SER A 210 -5.42 1.78 -18.60
C SER A 210 -5.50 1.92 -20.12
N VAL A 211 -4.83 1.04 -20.85
CA VAL A 211 -4.94 0.94 -22.33
C VAL A 211 -6.36 0.59 -22.83
N ARG A 212 -7.25 0.22 -21.91
CA ARG A 212 -8.68 -0.06 -22.21
C ARG A 212 -9.59 1.10 -21.85
N GLY A 213 -9.05 2.28 -21.57
CA GLY A 213 -9.82 3.47 -21.21
C GLY A 213 -10.52 3.41 -19.85
N ARG A 214 -10.15 2.47 -18.97
CA ARG A 214 -10.72 2.33 -17.62
C ARG A 214 -9.71 2.80 -16.60
N ARG A 215 -10.17 3.14 -15.39
CA ARG A 215 -9.31 3.45 -14.24
C ARG A 215 -8.17 2.44 -14.11
N LEU A 216 -6.98 2.93 -13.87
CA LEU A 216 -5.80 2.11 -13.68
C LEU A 216 -5.92 1.33 -12.35
N ASP A 217 -5.40 0.10 -12.34
CA ASP A 217 -5.36 -0.71 -11.13
C ASP A 217 -3.96 -0.74 -10.48
N THR A 218 -3.91 -1.12 -9.20
CA THR A 218 -2.67 -1.18 -8.43
C THR A 218 -1.69 -2.25 -8.95
N SER A 219 -2.16 -3.24 -9.70
CA SER A 219 -1.29 -4.28 -10.29
C SER A 219 -0.50 -3.72 -11.46
N THR A 220 -1.11 -2.81 -12.23
CA THR A 220 -0.41 -2.08 -13.29
C THR A 220 0.65 -1.14 -12.71
N LEU A 221 0.33 -0.38 -11.65
CA LEU A 221 1.35 0.43 -10.97
C LEU A 221 2.53 -0.41 -10.47
N ARG A 222 2.29 -1.60 -9.91
CA ARG A 222 3.37 -2.49 -9.47
C ARG A 222 4.23 -3.05 -10.61
N ARG A 223 3.68 -3.16 -11.82
CA ARG A 223 4.46 -3.55 -13.02
C ARG A 223 5.34 -2.41 -13.50
N VAL A 224 4.84 -1.18 -13.44
CA VAL A 224 5.58 0.03 -13.84
C VAL A 224 6.63 0.40 -12.79
N ALA A 225 6.25 0.38 -11.54
CA ALA A 225 7.13 0.61 -10.38
C ALA A 225 7.05 -0.62 -9.46
N PRO A 226 7.95 -1.61 -9.57
CA PRO A 226 7.85 -2.88 -8.85
C PRO A 226 7.79 -2.74 -7.32
N HIS A 227 8.25 -1.63 -6.80
CA HIS A 227 8.28 -1.34 -5.36
C HIS A 227 7.71 0.05 -5.04
N PRO A 228 6.38 0.30 -5.19
CA PRO A 228 5.80 1.63 -4.95
C PRO A 228 6.02 2.13 -3.51
N HIS A 229 6.10 1.23 -2.54
CA HIS A 229 6.42 1.58 -1.16
C HIS A 229 7.84 2.14 -1.00
N ARG A 230 8.78 1.77 -1.89
CA ARG A 230 10.13 2.33 -1.93
C ARG A 230 10.10 3.80 -2.34
N LEU A 231 9.25 4.19 -3.29
CA LEU A 231 9.05 5.59 -3.69
C LEU A 231 8.53 6.44 -2.53
N ARG A 232 7.52 5.94 -1.83
CA ARG A 232 6.98 6.62 -0.66
C ARG A 232 7.98 6.68 0.51
N HIS A 233 8.84 5.67 0.65
CA HIS A 233 9.93 5.70 1.61
C HIS A 233 11.00 6.72 1.21
N ALA A 234 11.35 6.78 -0.09
CA ALA A 234 12.24 7.79 -0.63
C ALA A 234 11.72 9.21 -0.36
N PHE A 235 10.44 9.47 -0.66
CA PHE A 235 9.78 10.74 -0.32
C PHE A 235 10.00 11.13 1.15
N ALA A 236 9.70 10.21 2.09
CA ALA A 236 9.88 10.49 3.51
C ALA A 236 11.33 10.75 3.91
N THR A 237 12.26 9.98 3.34
CA THR A 237 13.70 10.09 3.63
C THR A 237 14.26 11.39 3.07
N HIS A 238 13.93 11.74 1.83
CA HIS A 238 14.44 12.95 1.19
C HIS A 238 13.90 14.22 1.87
N LEU A 239 12.63 14.24 2.27
CA LEU A 239 12.09 15.34 3.09
C LEU A 239 12.83 15.48 4.42
N LEU A 240 13.13 14.36 5.08
CA LEU A 240 13.87 14.38 6.35
C LEU A 240 15.30 14.88 6.16
N GLU A 241 16.00 14.40 5.12
CA GLU A 241 17.33 14.83 4.75
C GLU A 241 17.37 16.32 4.33
N GLY A 242 16.27 16.80 3.70
CA GLY A 242 16.08 18.21 3.37
C GLY A 242 15.67 19.11 4.55
N GLY A 243 15.57 18.53 5.76
CA GLY A 243 15.32 19.27 7.00
C GLY A 243 13.87 19.41 7.42
N ALA A 244 12.92 18.70 6.77
CA ALA A 244 11.55 18.68 7.21
C ALA A 244 11.41 17.94 8.55
N ASP A 245 10.58 18.45 9.44
CA ASP A 245 10.32 17.80 10.72
C ASP A 245 9.45 16.54 10.57
N LEU A 246 9.64 15.56 11.49
CA LEU A 246 8.95 14.27 11.44
C LEU A 246 7.43 14.40 11.52
N ARG A 247 6.91 15.40 12.19
CA ARG A 247 5.47 15.62 12.33
C ARG A 247 4.87 16.04 11.00
N THR A 248 5.48 16.99 10.31
CA THR A 248 5.08 17.41 8.96
C THR A 248 5.14 16.23 7.98
N ILE A 249 6.21 15.42 8.01
CA ILE A 249 6.31 14.22 7.18
C ILE A 249 5.18 13.23 7.49
N GLN A 250 4.83 13.02 8.76
CA GLN A 250 3.72 12.14 9.15
C GLN A 250 2.36 12.68 8.69
N GLU A 251 2.14 13.99 8.74
CA GLU A 251 0.95 14.66 8.22
C GLU A 251 0.82 14.44 6.71
N LEU A 252 1.86 14.72 5.92
CA LEU A 252 1.90 14.48 4.47
C LEU A 252 1.65 13.01 4.11
N LEU A 253 2.20 12.09 4.88
CA LEU A 253 2.02 10.66 4.66
C LEU A 253 0.65 10.14 5.14
N GLY A 254 -0.10 10.87 5.94
CA GLY A 254 -1.38 10.43 6.50
C GLY A 254 -1.21 9.24 7.44
N HIS A 255 -0.33 9.36 8.44
CA HIS A 255 -0.18 8.37 9.50
C HIS A 255 -1.30 8.52 10.54
N SER A 256 -2.00 7.42 10.85
CA SER A 256 -3.24 7.40 11.62
C SER A 256 -3.11 7.66 13.13
N SER A 257 -1.92 7.89 13.65
CA SER A 257 -1.69 8.04 15.09
C SER A 257 -1.97 9.45 15.64
N LEU A 258 -2.19 10.43 14.77
CA LEU A 258 -2.62 11.75 15.18
C LEU A 258 -4.12 11.88 14.89
N SER A 259 -4.91 11.74 15.93
CA SER A 259 -6.36 11.95 15.91
C SER A 259 -6.61 13.43 15.68
N THR A 260 -6.90 13.83 14.46
CA THR A 260 -7.75 14.99 14.21
C THR A 260 -8.31 14.89 12.80
N THR A 261 -9.61 14.75 12.70
CA THR A 261 -10.40 15.17 11.56
C THR A 261 -10.38 16.70 11.58
N GLN A 262 -9.21 17.31 11.43
CA GLN A 262 -9.11 18.72 11.16
C GLN A 262 -9.29 18.87 9.66
N MET A 263 -10.36 19.55 9.29
CA MET A 263 -10.54 20.11 7.95
C MET A 263 -9.28 20.94 7.66
N TYR A 264 -8.47 20.50 6.68
CA TYR A 264 -7.25 21.22 6.30
C TYR A 264 -7.64 22.64 5.91
N SER A 265 -7.17 23.62 6.69
CA SER A 265 -7.34 25.02 6.37
C SER A 265 -6.33 25.43 5.26
N HIS A 266 -6.66 26.48 4.52
CA HIS A 266 -5.70 27.08 3.55
C HIS A 266 -4.37 27.48 4.20
N VAL A 267 -4.36 27.75 5.49
CA VAL A 267 -3.14 28.08 6.25
C VAL A 267 -2.25 26.85 6.42
N ASP A 268 -2.87 25.68 6.70
CA ASP A 268 -2.13 24.42 6.83
C ASP A 268 -1.51 23.99 5.50
N ALA A 269 -2.25 24.14 4.38
CA ALA A 269 -1.75 23.84 3.05
C ALA A 269 -0.53 24.68 2.68
N LYS A 270 -0.56 26.00 2.94
CA LYS A 270 0.59 26.90 2.71
C LYS A 270 1.81 26.55 3.57
N ARG A 271 1.60 26.15 4.82
CA ARG A 271 2.67 25.68 5.70
C ARG A 271 3.32 24.41 5.16
N LEU A 272 2.50 23.43 4.81
CA LEU A 272 2.98 22.16 4.26
C LEU A 272 3.72 22.36 2.95
N ARG A 273 3.21 23.23 2.07
CA ARG A 273 3.87 23.60 0.81
C ARG A 273 5.24 24.21 1.05
N ARG A 274 5.37 25.19 1.93
CA ARG A 274 6.67 25.82 2.23
C ARG A 274 7.70 24.82 2.75
N VAL A 275 7.29 23.88 3.62
CA VAL A 275 8.20 22.85 4.11
C VAL A 275 8.59 21.90 2.99
N TYR A 276 7.65 21.55 2.11
CA TYR A 276 7.89 20.72 0.95
C TYR A 276 8.89 21.37 -0.03
N ASP A 277 8.67 22.63 -0.40
CA ASP A 277 9.51 23.36 -1.35
C ASP A 277 10.96 23.51 -0.87
N ASN A 278 11.16 23.64 0.44
CA ASN A 278 12.50 23.73 1.02
C ASN A 278 13.22 22.38 1.16
N ALA A 279 12.49 21.28 1.19
CA ALA A 279 13.05 19.99 1.59
C ALA A 279 12.97 18.90 0.50
N HIS A 280 12.02 18.99 -0.45
CA HIS A 280 11.86 17.94 -1.45
C HIS A 280 12.72 18.20 -2.70
N PRO A 281 13.45 17.18 -3.25
CA PRO A 281 14.35 17.38 -4.40
C PRO A 281 13.63 17.72 -5.72
N ARG A 282 12.29 17.65 -5.75
CA ARG A 282 11.45 17.89 -6.93
C ARG A 282 10.29 18.82 -6.61
N SER A 283 10.55 19.75 -5.72
CA SER A 283 9.61 20.83 -5.37
C SER A 283 9.42 21.78 -6.53
#